data_df12d8ff76d6223daa5ea37419e0663d
#
_entry.id   df12d8ff76d6223daa5ea37419e0663d
#
_cell.length_a   1.000
_cell.length_b   1.000
_cell.length_c   1.000
_cell.angle_alpha   90.00
_cell.angle_beta   90.00
_cell.angle_gamma   90.00
#
_symmetry.space_group_name_H-M   'P 1'
#
loop_
_entity.id
_entity.type
_entity.pdbx_description
1 polymer ?
#
loop_
_entity_poly.entity_id
_entity_poly.type
_entity_poly.pdbx_seq_one_letter_code
_entity_poly.pdbx_strand_id
1 'polypeptide(L)'
;MSAAEIAQQEIVSSNTDRYSAAFRRLMAARGCSDDNVLSEYLRRDRLFSESPFDICQMKEAVDLLKSSLREKKKIYIFSDSDIDGLTSLTIVRNLFDKIGFDYSYDFPKGNERFGLNKRAVEEAAQKGCEIILTLDCGIRDNEIIEYAAALGIQVIICDHHDPSEDLPDALIVNPKMKNSKYPYRELAGCGVALLLCAAFLYSYLPAYDKEVLFISNGESYCSKNLSFEKIGKLPSDLSKYIIVSESIEEKTVYDCADYILMSKMFSSALINVKSRSQELYLEFLEITDVKTKFIFSSLMSSKKIMNFLFDNLPFAAIGTVADVVPVLDANRSIVFCGLILFEKSDLPQIIRLRSQNKTADSAYISWVVAPLLNSPGRFGESELTADFLYGIDTEVLYKKISDINRIRKNHFKTAIESAEECVDNSYENIVLYYSVDVPEGITGIIASRISEMYKKPAVAAVKAEDGIIKASARSFLNTDILSHAEKFSDMFLRFGGHPSAFGFSISESSFKDFLNKFDQDIIFEFSDSPIRYDCVIREEEISLAFADELKNLSPFGKNNEQPVFLCQSLIPDSYQEFGEHAKIRCSSDIDFIGWKMKDTLRLVHEKRKADLIVKIEKNIFNNRMSARAIIERIL
;
A
#
# COMPACT_ATOMS: atom_id res chain seq x y z
N MET A 1 15.31 40.23 9.48
CA MET A 1 14.07 39.43 9.56
C MET A 1 14.44 38.00 9.90
N SER A 2 13.87 37.45 10.93
CA SER A 2 14.09 36.05 11.32
C SER A 2 13.37 35.11 10.32
N ALA A 3 13.85 33.88 10.19
CA ALA A 3 13.19 32.86 9.34
C ALA A 3 11.69 32.64 9.67
N ALA A 4 11.27 33.00 10.89
CA ALA A 4 9.88 32.97 11.34
C ALA A 4 9.05 34.15 10.77
N GLU A 5 9.65 35.32 10.55
CA GLU A 5 8.97 36.49 9.96
C GLU A 5 8.78 36.35 8.45
N ILE A 6 9.71 35.65 7.77
CA ILE A 6 9.59 35.33 6.34
C ILE A 6 8.48 34.30 6.12
N ALA A 7 8.37 33.29 7.00
CA ALA A 7 7.30 32.32 6.93
C ALA A 7 5.89 32.87 7.21
N GLN A 8 5.79 33.94 8.06
CA GLN A 8 4.49 34.59 8.32
C GLN A 8 4.03 35.54 7.21
N GLN A 9 4.92 36.07 6.38
CA GLN A 9 4.52 36.94 5.26
C GLN A 9 4.07 36.20 4.00
N GLU A 10 4.43 34.92 3.83
CA GLU A 10 3.97 34.06 2.72
C GLU A 10 2.60 33.36 2.97
N ILE A 11 2.08 33.36 4.20
CA ILE A 11 0.86 32.64 4.58
C ILE A 11 -0.44 33.42 4.36
N VAL A 12 -0.40 34.68 3.94
CA VAL A 12 -1.59 35.55 3.77
C VAL A 12 -1.88 35.90 2.31
N SER A 13 -1.66 35.01 1.36
CA SER A 13 -2.33 35.06 0.06
C SER A 13 -3.43 34.01 0.01
N SER A 14 -4.65 34.42 -0.26
CA SER A 14 -5.82 33.56 -0.43
C SER A 14 -5.48 32.35 -1.32
N ASN A 15 -5.74 31.14 -0.86
CA ASN A 15 -5.41 29.85 -1.49
C ASN A 15 -6.00 29.65 -2.90
N THR A 16 -6.75 30.59 -3.44
CA THR A 16 -7.45 30.49 -4.72
C THR A 16 -6.55 30.55 -5.95
N ASP A 17 -5.32 31.10 -5.85
CA ASP A 17 -4.42 31.29 -7.01
C ASP A 17 -3.25 30.28 -7.09
N ARG A 18 -3.21 29.29 -6.19
CA ARG A 18 -2.07 28.34 -6.10
C ARG A 18 -2.00 27.35 -7.28
N TYR A 19 -3.12 27.00 -7.89
CA TYR A 19 -3.21 25.96 -8.92
C TYR A 19 -3.77 26.46 -10.24
N SER A 20 -3.26 25.93 -11.35
CA SER A 20 -3.74 26.26 -12.70
C SER A 20 -5.20 25.83 -12.92
N ALA A 21 -5.86 26.48 -13.89
CA ALA A 21 -7.23 26.12 -14.29
C ALA A 21 -7.34 24.65 -14.75
N ALA A 22 -6.30 24.11 -15.40
CA ALA A 22 -6.24 22.71 -15.81
C ALA A 22 -6.22 21.77 -14.62
N PHE A 23 -5.39 22.07 -13.58
CA PHE A 23 -5.33 21.28 -12.36
C PHE A 23 -6.67 21.31 -11.60
N ARG A 24 -7.31 22.46 -11.51
CA ARG A 24 -8.63 22.57 -10.86
C ARG A 24 -9.71 21.78 -11.60
N ARG A 25 -9.73 21.78 -12.95
CA ARG A 25 -10.64 20.93 -13.73
C ARG A 25 -10.41 19.45 -13.47
N LEU A 26 -9.14 19.03 -13.45
CA LEU A 26 -8.77 17.67 -13.10
C LEU A 26 -9.31 17.28 -11.71
N MET A 27 -9.07 18.13 -10.70
CA MET A 27 -9.48 17.82 -9.34
C MET A 27 -10.99 17.85 -9.15
N ALA A 28 -11.71 18.76 -9.85
CA ALA A 28 -13.16 18.76 -9.88
C ALA A 28 -13.73 17.46 -10.50
N ALA A 29 -13.10 16.95 -11.57
CA ALA A 29 -13.48 15.67 -12.17
C ALA A 29 -13.25 14.48 -11.21
N ARG A 30 -12.28 14.60 -10.28
CA ARG A 30 -12.01 13.63 -9.20
C ARG A 30 -12.85 13.86 -7.93
N GLY A 31 -13.84 14.76 -7.97
CA GLY A 31 -14.72 15.05 -6.85
C GLY A 31 -14.20 16.10 -5.86
N CYS A 32 -13.05 16.72 -6.13
CA CYS A 32 -12.46 17.77 -5.30
C CYS A 32 -12.81 19.15 -5.88
N SER A 33 -14.05 19.59 -5.69
CA SER A 33 -14.59 20.82 -6.31
C SER A 33 -14.35 22.09 -5.48
N ASP A 34 -14.02 21.97 -4.19
CA ASP A 34 -13.70 23.10 -3.32
C ASP A 34 -12.29 22.99 -2.72
N ASP A 35 -11.75 24.11 -2.27
CA ASP A 35 -10.37 24.20 -1.78
C ASP A 35 -10.11 23.39 -0.50
N ASN A 36 -11.13 23.17 0.34
CA ASN A 36 -10.98 22.36 1.56
C ASN A 36 -10.87 20.87 1.20
N VAL A 37 -11.76 20.37 0.33
CA VAL A 37 -11.73 19.00 -0.16
C VAL A 37 -10.43 18.74 -0.92
N LEU A 38 -9.98 19.71 -1.74
CA LEU A 38 -8.71 19.63 -2.45
C LEU A 38 -7.53 19.58 -1.48
N SER A 39 -7.50 20.45 -0.47
CA SER A 39 -6.45 20.48 0.55
C SER A 39 -6.39 19.15 1.29
N GLU A 40 -7.54 18.61 1.72
CA GLU A 40 -7.62 17.33 2.40
C GLU A 40 -7.17 16.16 1.50
N TYR A 41 -7.53 16.16 0.21
CA TYR A 41 -7.10 15.15 -0.75
C TYR A 41 -5.58 15.15 -0.97
N LEU A 42 -4.96 16.34 -0.96
CA LEU A 42 -3.52 16.50 -1.20
C LEU A 42 -2.66 16.23 0.04
N ARG A 43 -3.24 16.10 1.22
CA ARG A 43 -2.50 15.83 2.47
C ARG A 43 -1.64 14.57 2.39
N ARG A 44 -0.42 14.67 2.92
CA ARG A 44 0.57 13.57 2.99
C ARG A 44 0.99 13.24 4.42
N ASP A 45 0.36 13.88 5.39
CA ASP A 45 0.60 13.75 6.83
C ASP A 45 -0.44 12.89 7.54
N ARG A 46 -1.35 12.24 6.80
CA ARG A 46 -2.49 11.45 7.32
C ARG A 46 -2.09 10.32 8.25
N LEU A 47 -0.91 9.73 8.08
CA LEU A 47 -0.36 8.75 9.02
C LEU A 47 -0.28 9.29 10.45
N PHE A 48 -0.14 10.62 10.60
CA PHE A 48 0.01 11.31 11.88
C PHE A 48 -1.24 12.07 12.30
N SER A 49 -2.34 11.96 11.56
CA SER A 49 -3.58 12.68 11.89
C SER A 49 -4.53 11.89 12.79
N GLU A 50 -4.29 10.60 12.93
CA GLU A 50 -5.13 9.72 13.74
C GLU A 50 -4.29 8.93 14.75
N SER A 51 -4.91 8.64 15.89
CA SER A 51 -4.25 7.80 16.91
C SER A 51 -4.21 6.34 16.46
N PRO A 52 -3.07 5.65 16.59
CA PRO A 52 -3.05 4.20 16.41
C PRO A 52 -3.95 3.48 17.43
N PHE A 53 -4.23 4.08 18.59
CA PHE A 53 -5.11 3.50 19.60
C PHE A 53 -6.61 3.63 19.26
N ASP A 54 -6.95 4.30 18.15
CA ASP A 54 -8.30 4.31 17.60
C ASP A 54 -8.62 3.03 16.80
N ILE A 55 -7.58 2.24 16.45
CA ILE A 55 -7.79 0.87 15.92
C ILE A 55 -8.30 -0.02 17.05
N CYS A 56 -9.29 -0.85 16.71
CA CYS A 56 -9.91 -1.77 17.66
C CYS A 56 -8.86 -2.59 18.43
N GLN A 57 -9.04 -2.70 19.73
CA GLN A 57 -8.22 -3.49 20.66
C GLN A 57 -6.71 -3.23 20.62
N MET A 58 -6.27 -2.14 20.00
CA MET A 58 -4.85 -1.76 19.92
C MET A 58 -4.24 -1.60 21.32
N LYS A 59 -5.00 -0.96 22.25
CA LYS A 59 -4.52 -0.75 23.62
C LYS A 59 -4.31 -2.08 24.34
N GLU A 60 -5.28 -2.97 24.26
CA GLU A 60 -5.25 -4.29 24.89
C GLU A 60 -4.10 -5.14 24.35
N ALA A 61 -3.89 -5.12 23.04
CA ALA A 61 -2.75 -5.81 22.40
C ALA A 61 -1.40 -5.25 22.87
N VAL A 62 -1.27 -3.91 22.93
CA VAL A 62 -0.06 -3.24 23.45
C VAL A 62 0.19 -3.60 24.91
N ASP A 63 -0.84 -3.60 25.77
CA ASP A 63 -0.72 -3.93 27.18
C ASP A 63 -0.34 -5.40 27.38
N LEU A 64 -0.90 -6.32 26.58
CA LEU A 64 -0.50 -7.73 26.58
C LEU A 64 0.94 -7.91 26.16
N LEU A 65 1.39 -7.31 25.06
CA LEU A 65 2.80 -7.36 24.63
C LEU A 65 3.73 -6.78 25.69
N LYS A 66 3.35 -5.67 26.33
CA LYS A 66 4.13 -5.02 27.38
C LYS A 66 4.26 -5.88 28.64
N SER A 67 3.16 -6.55 29.07
CA SER A 67 3.22 -7.50 30.19
C SER A 67 4.06 -8.71 29.83
N SER A 68 3.92 -9.24 28.63
CA SER A 68 4.68 -10.39 28.14
C SER A 68 6.18 -10.16 28.12
N LEU A 69 6.62 -8.96 27.72
CA LEU A 69 8.04 -8.59 27.78
C LEU A 69 8.54 -8.57 29.23
N ARG A 70 7.75 -8.03 30.18
CA ARG A 70 8.13 -8.03 31.62
C ARG A 70 8.20 -9.43 32.21
N GLU A 71 7.27 -10.28 31.82
CA GLU A 71 7.14 -11.67 32.28
C GLU A 71 8.06 -12.63 31.52
N LYS A 72 8.78 -12.14 30.50
CA LYS A 72 9.66 -12.92 29.61
C LYS A 72 8.93 -14.06 28.90
N LYS A 73 7.66 -13.84 28.54
CA LYS A 73 6.88 -14.79 27.75
C LYS A 73 7.44 -14.87 26.34
N LYS A 74 7.41 -16.08 25.81
CA LYS A 74 7.87 -16.35 24.46
C LYS A 74 6.74 -16.15 23.47
N ILE A 75 7.02 -15.46 22.36
CA ILE A 75 6.06 -15.12 21.32
C ILE A 75 6.36 -15.91 20.05
N TYR A 76 5.32 -16.46 19.42
CA TYR A 76 5.38 -17.02 18.08
C TYR A 76 4.75 -16.04 17.10
N ILE A 77 5.52 -15.51 16.15
CA ILE A 77 5.03 -14.63 15.09
C ILE A 77 4.68 -15.50 13.89
N PHE A 78 3.44 -15.40 13.40
CA PHE A 78 3.02 -16.06 12.18
C PHE A 78 2.56 -15.03 11.18
N SER A 79 3.21 -14.91 10.03
CA SER A 79 2.85 -13.94 8.99
C SER A 79 2.33 -14.62 7.74
N ASP A 80 1.59 -13.89 6.88
CA ASP A 80 1.43 -14.34 5.51
C ASP A 80 2.79 -14.38 4.79
N SER A 81 2.85 -15.14 3.71
CA SER A 81 4.07 -15.42 2.94
C SER A 81 4.27 -14.49 1.74
N ASP A 82 3.36 -13.58 1.49
CA ASP A 82 3.49 -12.56 0.46
C ASP A 82 4.27 -11.31 0.96
N ILE A 83 4.42 -10.29 0.13
CA ILE A 83 5.26 -9.13 0.48
C ILE A 83 4.64 -8.28 1.58
N ASP A 84 3.32 -8.18 1.69
CA ASP A 84 2.69 -7.45 2.79
C ASP A 84 2.94 -8.16 4.13
N GLY A 85 2.71 -9.47 4.20
CA GLY A 85 3.03 -10.28 5.35
C GLY A 85 4.52 -10.27 5.71
N LEU A 86 5.42 -10.44 4.72
CA LEU A 86 6.87 -10.46 4.98
C LEU A 86 7.45 -9.10 5.38
N THR A 87 6.89 -8.00 4.88
CA THR A 87 7.27 -6.65 5.36
C THR A 87 6.69 -6.37 6.74
N SER A 88 5.48 -6.84 7.05
CA SER A 88 4.90 -6.83 8.40
C SER A 88 5.81 -7.57 9.41
N LEU A 89 6.25 -8.77 9.04
CA LEU A 89 7.19 -9.57 9.83
C LEU A 89 8.50 -8.83 10.07
N THR A 90 9.07 -8.21 9.02
CA THR A 90 10.31 -7.44 9.11
C THR A 90 10.17 -6.27 10.09
N ILE A 91 9.08 -5.52 10.01
CA ILE A 91 8.78 -4.38 10.89
C ILE A 91 8.70 -4.82 12.35
N VAL A 92 7.96 -5.90 12.62
CA VAL A 92 7.79 -6.42 13.99
C VAL A 92 9.10 -6.99 14.54
N ARG A 93 9.85 -7.75 13.74
CA ARG A 93 11.18 -8.28 14.14
C ARG A 93 12.15 -7.16 14.48
N ASN A 94 12.20 -6.09 13.67
CA ASN A 94 13.03 -4.92 13.93
C ASN A 94 12.72 -4.26 15.28
N LEU A 95 11.46 -4.27 15.72
CA LEU A 95 11.10 -3.82 17.06
C LEU A 95 11.51 -4.83 18.11
N PHE A 96 11.12 -6.09 17.96
CA PHE A 96 11.28 -7.13 18.97
C PHE A 96 12.75 -7.33 19.34
N ASP A 97 13.66 -7.32 18.36
CA ASP A 97 15.09 -7.41 18.62
C ASP A 97 15.65 -6.19 19.37
N LYS A 98 15.20 -4.97 18.98
CA LYS A 98 15.64 -3.73 19.67
C LYS A 98 15.24 -3.67 21.14
N ILE A 99 14.14 -4.33 21.51
CA ILE A 99 13.61 -4.31 22.88
C ILE A 99 13.84 -5.61 23.66
N GLY A 100 14.32 -6.67 23.00
CA GLY A 100 14.72 -7.93 23.62
C GLY A 100 13.57 -8.89 23.92
N PHE A 101 12.57 -9.00 23.03
CA PHE A 101 11.60 -10.09 23.09
C PHE A 101 12.26 -11.44 22.78
N ASP A 102 11.85 -12.49 23.48
CA ASP A 102 12.10 -13.87 23.08
C ASP A 102 10.99 -14.30 22.11
N TYR A 103 11.35 -14.54 20.85
CA TYR A 103 10.37 -14.93 19.83
C TYR A 103 10.92 -15.93 18.83
N SER A 104 10.01 -16.60 18.18
CA SER A 104 10.26 -17.34 16.93
C SER A 104 9.23 -16.92 15.89
N TYR A 105 9.49 -17.16 14.64
CA TYR A 105 8.59 -16.79 13.56
C TYR A 105 8.44 -17.91 12.54
N ASP A 106 7.32 -17.88 11.79
CA ASP A 106 7.05 -18.77 10.68
C ASP A 106 5.99 -18.16 9.75
N PHE A 107 5.77 -18.82 8.63
CA PHE A 107 4.76 -18.50 7.62
C PHE A 107 4.31 -19.78 6.90
N PRO A 108 3.24 -19.75 6.06
CA PRO A 108 2.77 -20.93 5.34
C PRO A 108 3.88 -21.56 4.49
N LYS A 109 4.03 -22.88 4.56
CA LYS A 109 5.06 -23.65 3.83
C LYS A 109 4.45 -24.44 2.69
N GLY A 110 5.10 -24.40 1.53
CA GLY A 110 4.70 -25.17 0.36
C GLY A 110 3.23 -24.95 -0.03
N ASN A 111 2.41 -25.98 0.10
CA ASN A 111 0.99 -25.96 -0.28
C ASN A 111 0.05 -25.70 0.92
N GLU A 112 0.53 -25.19 2.03
CA GLU A 112 -0.33 -24.84 3.16
C GLU A 112 -1.33 -23.74 2.77
N ARG A 113 -2.48 -23.72 3.45
CA ARG A 113 -3.51 -22.70 3.28
C ARG A 113 -2.97 -21.35 3.78
N PHE A 114 -3.42 -20.26 3.17
CA PHE A 114 -3.30 -18.92 3.73
C PHE A 114 -3.89 -18.88 5.14
N GLY A 115 -3.30 -18.05 5.99
CA GLY A 115 -3.72 -17.90 7.37
C GLY A 115 -3.02 -18.87 8.33
N LEU A 116 -3.32 -18.67 9.63
CA LEU A 116 -2.79 -19.50 10.70
C LEU A 116 -3.24 -20.95 10.52
N ASN A 117 -2.34 -21.90 10.73
CA ASN A 117 -2.62 -23.31 10.55
C ASN A 117 -2.21 -24.16 11.77
N LYS A 118 -2.72 -25.39 11.82
CA LYS A 118 -2.54 -26.30 12.96
C LYS A 118 -1.06 -26.61 13.21
N ARG A 119 -0.26 -26.81 12.16
CA ARG A 119 1.19 -27.03 12.29
C ARG A 119 1.89 -25.90 13.05
N ALA A 120 1.57 -24.65 12.68
CA ALA A 120 2.18 -23.49 13.32
C ALA A 120 1.80 -23.38 14.81
N VAL A 121 0.54 -23.69 15.16
CA VAL A 121 0.09 -23.72 16.56
C VAL A 121 0.78 -24.82 17.35
N GLU A 122 0.91 -26.03 16.79
CA GLU A 122 1.64 -27.14 17.42
C GLU A 122 3.12 -26.83 17.59
N GLU A 123 3.75 -26.16 16.60
CA GLU A 123 5.14 -25.72 16.69
C GLU A 123 5.32 -24.65 17.76
N ALA A 124 4.40 -23.67 17.85
CA ALA A 124 4.39 -22.67 18.91
C ALA A 124 4.31 -23.32 20.30
N ALA A 125 3.41 -24.29 20.48
CA ALA A 125 3.28 -25.05 21.73
C ALA A 125 4.56 -25.83 22.08
N GLN A 126 5.15 -26.52 21.11
CA GLN A 126 6.41 -27.28 21.30
C GLN A 126 7.59 -26.35 21.69
N LYS A 127 7.63 -25.13 21.16
CA LYS A 127 8.64 -24.13 21.50
C LYS A 127 8.37 -23.43 22.84
N GLY A 128 7.24 -23.74 23.50
CA GLY A 128 6.82 -23.14 24.76
C GLY A 128 6.39 -21.67 24.60
N CYS A 129 5.85 -21.31 23.44
CA CYS A 129 5.31 -19.98 23.21
C CYS A 129 3.93 -19.86 23.88
N GLU A 130 3.70 -18.75 24.58
CA GLU A 130 2.46 -18.46 25.29
C GLU A 130 1.55 -17.52 24.50
N ILE A 131 2.09 -16.89 23.46
CA ILE A 131 1.39 -15.97 22.59
C ILE A 131 1.71 -16.27 21.14
N ILE A 132 0.70 -16.24 20.29
CA ILE A 132 0.83 -16.16 18.83
C ILE A 132 0.44 -14.75 18.41
N LEU A 133 1.31 -14.07 17.66
CA LEU A 133 1.02 -12.81 16.97
C LEU A 133 0.92 -13.12 15.48
N THR A 134 -0.30 -13.01 14.91
CA THR A 134 -0.45 -13.13 13.47
C THR A 134 -0.28 -11.78 12.78
N LEU A 135 0.30 -11.77 11.60
CA LEU A 135 0.57 -10.57 10.80
C LEU A 135 0.01 -10.79 9.40
N ASP A 136 -0.86 -9.89 8.97
CA ASP A 136 -1.50 -9.91 7.65
C ASP A 136 -2.35 -11.18 7.41
N CYS A 137 -2.82 -11.78 8.49
CA CYS A 137 -3.69 -12.97 8.46
C CYS A 137 -4.34 -13.20 9.83
N GLY A 138 -5.27 -14.16 9.88
CA GLY A 138 -5.82 -14.66 11.13
C GLY A 138 -7.29 -14.32 11.37
N ILE A 139 -7.83 -13.27 10.75
CA ILE A 139 -9.21 -12.79 11.01
C ILE A 139 -10.30 -13.81 10.65
N ARG A 140 -9.97 -14.84 9.86
CA ARG A 140 -10.89 -15.90 9.40
C ARG A 140 -10.50 -17.30 9.90
N ASP A 141 -9.57 -17.41 10.84
CA ASP A 141 -8.99 -18.69 11.26
C ASP A 141 -9.59 -19.19 12.60
N ASN A 142 -10.91 -19.04 12.78
CA ASN A 142 -11.64 -19.34 14.02
C ASN A 142 -11.27 -20.70 14.63
N GLU A 143 -11.40 -21.79 13.86
CA GLU A 143 -11.12 -23.17 14.32
C GLU A 143 -9.67 -23.33 14.83
N ILE A 144 -8.72 -22.68 14.17
CA ILE A 144 -7.30 -22.78 14.52
C ILE A 144 -6.99 -21.94 15.77
N ILE A 145 -7.68 -20.82 15.93
CA ILE A 145 -7.54 -19.97 17.10
C ILE A 145 -8.17 -20.63 18.34
N GLU A 146 -9.33 -21.29 18.19
CA GLU A 146 -9.91 -22.13 19.24
C GLU A 146 -8.96 -23.27 19.63
N TYR A 147 -8.28 -23.88 18.64
CA TYR A 147 -7.27 -24.91 18.90
C TYR A 147 -6.07 -24.35 19.68
N ALA A 148 -5.61 -23.14 19.35
CA ALA A 148 -4.53 -22.46 20.10
C ALA A 148 -4.96 -22.18 21.54
N ALA A 149 -6.18 -21.68 21.75
CA ALA A 149 -6.74 -21.44 23.07
C ALA A 149 -6.84 -22.72 23.92
N ALA A 150 -7.23 -23.86 23.30
CA ALA A 150 -7.25 -25.16 23.97
C ALA A 150 -5.85 -25.64 24.44
N LEU A 151 -4.78 -25.17 23.82
CA LEU A 151 -3.39 -25.39 24.23
C LEU A 151 -2.87 -24.34 25.21
N GLY A 152 -3.71 -23.37 25.63
CA GLY A 152 -3.35 -22.30 26.56
C GLY A 152 -2.55 -21.16 25.91
N ILE A 153 -2.57 -21.04 24.58
CA ILE A 153 -1.87 -20.00 23.82
C ILE A 153 -2.83 -18.86 23.52
N GLN A 154 -2.50 -17.64 23.91
CA GLN A 154 -3.24 -16.44 23.56
C GLN A 154 -2.89 -15.98 22.14
N VAL A 155 -3.87 -15.46 21.40
CA VAL A 155 -3.66 -14.97 20.02
C VAL A 155 -3.91 -13.48 19.94
N ILE A 156 -2.98 -12.76 19.29
CA ILE A 156 -3.14 -11.38 18.85
C ILE A 156 -3.18 -11.42 17.32
N ILE A 157 -4.25 -10.92 16.73
CA ILE A 157 -4.43 -10.80 15.28
C ILE A 157 -4.12 -9.36 14.89
N CYS A 158 -3.06 -9.16 14.10
CA CYS A 158 -2.72 -7.89 13.46
C CYS A 158 -2.97 -8.04 11.95
N ASP A 159 -4.15 -7.62 11.50
CA ASP A 159 -4.68 -7.94 10.17
C ASP A 159 -5.43 -6.73 9.57
N HIS A 160 -5.68 -6.75 8.28
CA HIS A 160 -6.43 -5.74 7.55
C HIS A 160 -7.53 -6.33 6.64
N HIS A 161 -7.61 -7.64 6.55
CA HIS A 161 -8.64 -8.33 5.75
C HIS A 161 -10.04 -8.07 6.30
N ASP A 162 -11.04 -8.24 5.43
CA ASP A 162 -12.44 -8.06 5.81
C ASP A 162 -12.86 -9.10 6.86
N PRO A 163 -13.40 -8.64 8.02
CA PRO A 163 -13.86 -9.53 9.06
C PRO A 163 -15.05 -10.37 8.58
N SER A 164 -15.09 -11.64 8.99
CA SER A 164 -16.29 -12.51 8.83
C SER A 164 -17.38 -12.10 9.84
N GLU A 165 -18.60 -12.63 9.65
CA GLU A 165 -19.67 -12.46 10.64
C GLU A 165 -19.31 -13.10 11.98
N ASP A 166 -18.67 -14.25 11.92
CA ASP A 166 -18.12 -14.98 13.05
C ASP A 166 -16.66 -14.60 13.27
N LEU A 167 -16.36 -13.98 14.39
CA LEU A 167 -15.01 -13.50 14.72
C LEU A 167 -14.30 -14.51 15.62
N PRO A 168 -12.98 -14.70 15.44
CA PRO A 168 -12.19 -15.52 16.34
C PRO A 168 -12.11 -14.91 17.74
N ASP A 169 -12.05 -15.76 18.77
CA ASP A 169 -11.83 -15.35 20.16
C ASP A 169 -10.36 -15.01 20.41
N ALA A 170 -9.98 -13.82 20.00
CA ALA A 170 -8.62 -13.29 20.07
C ALA A 170 -8.63 -11.76 20.25
N LEU A 171 -7.46 -11.18 20.54
CA LEU A 171 -7.28 -9.73 20.43
C LEU A 171 -7.09 -9.34 18.97
N ILE A 172 -8.04 -8.58 18.42
CA ILE A 172 -8.08 -8.24 16.99
C ILE A 172 -7.71 -6.78 16.77
N VAL A 173 -6.51 -6.55 16.26
CA VAL A 173 -6.04 -5.24 15.81
C VAL A 173 -6.27 -5.15 14.31
N ASN A 174 -7.43 -4.61 13.93
CA ASN A 174 -7.82 -4.46 12.53
C ASN A 174 -8.67 -3.18 12.35
N PRO A 175 -8.30 -2.27 11.44
CA PRO A 175 -9.03 -1.02 11.24
C PRO A 175 -10.44 -1.23 10.67
N LYS A 176 -10.74 -2.36 10.03
CA LYS A 176 -12.05 -2.69 9.46
C LYS A 176 -13.08 -3.20 10.48
N MET A 177 -12.67 -3.44 11.73
CA MET A 177 -13.60 -3.83 12.78
C MET A 177 -14.69 -2.79 13.00
N LYS A 178 -15.94 -3.23 13.28
CA LYS A 178 -17.12 -2.35 13.46
C LYS A 178 -16.93 -1.32 14.57
N ASN A 179 -16.21 -1.69 15.62
CA ASN A 179 -15.91 -0.84 16.80
C ASN A 179 -14.59 -0.09 16.70
N SER A 180 -13.87 -0.19 15.58
CA SER A 180 -12.70 0.64 15.32
C SER A 180 -13.12 2.09 15.08
N LYS A 181 -12.46 3.01 15.79
CA LYS A 181 -12.62 4.47 15.62
C LYS A 181 -11.65 5.04 14.61
N TYR A 182 -10.68 4.23 14.14
CA TYR A 182 -9.71 4.65 13.13
C TYR A 182 -10.44 4.89 11.81
N PRO A 183 -10.40 6.11 11.26
CA PRO A 183 -11.30 6.48 10.16
C PRO A 183 -10.92 5.82 8.84
N TYR A 184 -9.62 5.56 8.61
CA TYR A 184 -9.14 4.94 7.38
C TYR A 184 -9.05 3.42 7.51
N ARG A 185 -9.94 2.72 6.83
CA ARG A 185 -10.11 1.27 6.96
C ARG A 185 -9.24 0.44 6.02
N GLU A 186 -8.69 1.04 4.98
CA GLU A 186 -7.98 0.35 3.89
C GLU A 186 -6.46 0.33 4.07
N LEU A 187 -5.98 0.30 5.32
CA LEU A 187 -4.55 0.07 5.58
C LEU A 187 -4.13 -1.30 5.05
N ALA A 188 -2.90 -1.42 4.55
CA ALA A 188 -2.25 -2.71 4.32
C ALA A 188 -1.84 -3.36 5.65
N GLY A 189 -1.61 -4.68 5.68
CA GLY A 189 -1.16 -5.40 6.88
C GLY A 189 0.11 -4.82 7.49
N CYS A 190 1.10 -4.46 6.65
CA CYS A 190 2.34 -3.79 7.09
C CYS A 190 2.10 -2.39 7.69
N GLY A 191 1.07 -1.69 7.24
CA GLY A 191 0.63 -0.43 7.84
C GLY A 191 0.06 -0.63 9.24
N VAL A 192 -0.76 -1.66 9.45
CA VAL A 192 -1.30 -2.02 10.77
C VAL A 192 -0.16 -2.46 11.70
N ALA A 193 0.77 -3.29 11.22
CA ALA A 193 1.95 -3.73 11.98
C ALA A 193 2.86 -2.55 12.39
N LEU A 194 3.06 -1.57 11.49
CA LEU A 194 3.81 -0.35 11.77
C LEU A 194 3.15 0.46 12.90
N LEU A 195 1.82 0.62 12.85
CA LEU A 195 1.06 1.34 13.87
C LEU A 195 1.03 0.59 15.21
N LEU A 196 0.94 -0.74 15.22
CA LEU A 196 1.07 -1.56 16.43
C LEU A 196 2.43 -1.34 17.11
N CYS A 197 3.51 -1.37 16.34
CA CYS A 197 4.85 -1.13 16.85
C CYS A 197 5.03 0.32 17.36
N ALA A 198 4.48 1.31 16.66
CA ALA A 198 4.51 2.71 17.09
C ALA A 198 3.72 2.91 18.41
N ALA A 199 2.53 2.31 18.52
CA ALA A 199 1.71 2.31 19.72
C ALA A 199 2.43 1.64 20.91
N PHE A 200 3.08 0.50 20.65
CA PHE A 200 3.89 -0.18 21.66
C PHE A 200 5.02 0.72 22.18
N LEU A 201 5.78 1.36 21.30
CA LEU A 201 6.83 2.29 21.70
C LEU A 201 6.27 3.51 22.44
N TYR A 202 5.12 4.04 21.99
CA TYR A 202 4.44 5.14 22.68
C TYR A 202 4.04 4.77 24.11
N SER A 203 3.70 3.51 24.38
CA SER A 203 3.31 3.02 25.71
C SER A 203 4.40 3.17 26.79
N TYR A 204 5.64 3.49 26.40
CA TYR A 204 6.74 3.81 27.31
C TYR A 204 6.93 5.31 27.54
N LEU A 205 6.14 6.15 26.89
CA LEU A 205 6.20 7.60 27.13
C LEU A 205 5.42 7.98 28.37
N PRO A 206 5.80 9.08 29.06
CA PRO A 206 5.09 9.55 30.26
C PRO A 206 3.62 9.87 30.06
N ALA A 207 3.21 10.19 28.83
CA ALA A 207 1.83 10.51 28.47
C ALA A 207 0.94 9.27 28.27
N TYR A 208 1.51 8.07 28.21
CA TYR A 208 0.72 6.86 28.05
C TYR A 208 -0.24 6.64 29.21
N ASP A 209 -1.49 6.34 28.88
CA ASP A 209 -2.61 6.10 29.80
C ASP A 209 -2.99 7.30 30.70
N LYS A 210 -2.40 8.48 30.42
CA LYS A 210 -2.77 9.74 31.05
C LYS A 210 -3.73 10.54 30.18
N GLU A 211 -4.57 11.33 30.85
CA GLU A 211 -5.42 12.29 30.17
C GLU A 211 -4.63 13.57 29.91
N VAL A 212 -4.61 14.01 28.66
CA VAL A 212 -3.97 15.24 28.19
C VAL A 212 -5.08 16.20 27.81
N LEU A 213 -5.10 17.37 28.43
CA LEU A 213 -6.01 18.44 28.07
C LEU A 213 -5.33 19.38 27.10
N PHE A 214 -5.89 19.50 25.91
CA PHE A 214 -5.40 20.39 24.88
C PHE A 214 -6.28 21.61 24.72
N ILE A 215 -5.71 22.81 24.70
CA ILE A 215 -6.41 24.09 24.58
C ILE A 215 -5.83 24.86 23.41
N SER A 216 -6.66 25.22 22.45
CA SER A 216 -6.28 25.98 21.27
C SER A 216 -7.43 26.87 20.79
N ASN A 217 -7.15 28.16 20.54
CA ASN A 217 -8.09 29.10 19.95
C ASN A 217 -9.49 29.13 20.62
N GLY A 218 -9.54 28.98 21.96
CA GLY A 218 -10.78 28.95 22.72
C GLY A 218 -11.54 27.61 22.65
N GLU A 219 -11.01 26.62 21.97
CA GLU A 219 -11.52 25.25 21.96
C GLU A 219 -10.70 24.37 22.89
N SER A 220 -11.37 23.38 23.48
CA SER A 220 -10.76 22.45 24.42
C SER A 220 -11.00 21.01 23.98
N TYR A 221 -9.95 20.20 24.09
CA TYR A 221 -9.96 18.79 23.73
C TYR A 221 -9.36 17.97 24.87
N CYS A 222 -9.92 16.80 25.13
CA CYS A 222 -9.29 15.78 25.95
C CYS A 222 -8.67 14.72 25.05
N SER A 223 -7.44 14.32 25.33
CA SER A 223 -6.77 13.24 24.62
C SER A 223 -6.30 12.19 25.61
N LYS A 224 -6.59 10.93 25.31
CA LYS A 224 -6.02 9.78 26.01
C LYS A 224 -5.42 8.83 24.98
N ASN A 225 -4.14 8.49 25.14
CA ASN A 225 -3.40 7.68 24.19
C ASN A 225 -3.51 8.19 22.75
N LEU A 226 -3.35 9.51 22.55
CA LEU A 226 -3.46 10.21 21.25
C LEU A 226 -4.86 10.22 20.62
N SER A 227 -5.86 9.53 21.19
CA SER A 227 -7.26 9.67 20.78
C SER A 227 -7.82 10.99 21.26
N PHE A 228 -8.49 11.74 20.39
CA PHE A 228 -8.98 13.09 20.64
C PHE A 228 -10.49 13.12 20.78
N GLU A 229 -10.97 13.81 21.82
CA GLU A 229 -12.37 14.12 22.01
C GLU A 229 -12.54 15.62 22.30
N LYS A 230 -13.40 16.31 21.56
CA LYS A 230 -13.74 17.71 21.82
C LYS A 230 -14.60 17.79 23.06
N ILE A 231 -14.20 18.64 24.02
CA ILE A 231 -14.97 18.86 25.25
C ILE A 231 -15.61 20.25 25.26
N GLY A 232 -16.87 20.33 25.63
CA GLY A 232 -17.59 21.61 25.64
C GLY A 232 -17.27 22.52 26.82
N LYS A 233 -16.69 21.98 27.92
CA LYS A 233 -16.32 22.72 29.11
C LYS A 233 -15.12 22.10 29.79
N LEU A 234 -14.19 22.94 30.22
CA LEU A 234 -13.02 22.49 30.98
C LEU A 234 -13.41 21.80 32.28
N PRO A 235 -12.73 20.71 32.67
CA PRO A 235 -12.89 20.08 33.96
C PRO A 235 -12.62 21.06 35.11
N SER A 236 -13.32 20.92 36.22
CA SER A 236 -13.12 21.78 37.40
C SER A 236 -11.81 21.50 38.16
N ASP A 237 -11.29 20.28 38.05
CA ASP A 237 -10.01 19.87 38.64
C ASP A 237 -9.00 19.54 37.51
N LEU A 238 -8.11 20.46 37.30
CA LEU A 238 -7.05 20.38 36.26
C LEU A 238 -5.79 19.66 36.72
N SER A 239 -5.68 19.37 38.03
CA SER A 239 -4.44 18.78 38.60
C SER A 239 -4.14 17.36 38.09
N LYS A 240 -5.14 16.69 37.54
CA LYS A 240 -5.03 15.31 36.99
C LYS A 240 -4.56 15.26 35.56
N TYR A 241 -4.50 16.40 34.87
CA TYR A 241 -4.24 16.47 33.44
C TYR A 241 -2.82 16.97 33.16
N ILE A 242 -2.24 16.46 32.08
CA ILE A 242 -1.14 17.14 31.38
C ILE A 242 -1.79 18.21 30.52
N ILE A 243 -1.44 19.48 30.67
CA ILE A 243 -2.00 20.57 29.87
C ILE A 243 -1.05 20.92 28.74
N VAL A 244 -1.58 20.91 27.52
CA VAL A 244 -0.88 21.34 26.30
C VAL A 244 -1.64 22.53 25.71
N SER A 245 -0.95 23.65 25.47
CA SER A 245 -1.56 24.82 24.82
C SER A 245 -0.68 25.41 23.72
N GLU A 246 -1.28 26.21 22.84
CA GLU A 246 -0.57 26.88 21.76
C GLU A 246 0.12 28.18 22.22
N SER A 247 -0.40 28.87 23.25
CA SER A 247 0.13 30.15 23.71
C SER A 247 0.61 30.12 25.16
N ILE A 248 1.61 30.96 25.47
CA ILE A 248 2.15 31.14 26.83
C ILE A 248 1.17 31.90 27.72
N GLU A 249 0.30 32.73 27.16
CA GLU A 249 -0.67 33.53 27.91
C GLU A 249 -1.68 32.65 28.65
N GLU A 250 -2.01 31.48 28.10
CA GLU A 250 -2.87 30.48 28.74
C GLU A 250 -2.23 29.83 29.97
N LYS A 251 -0.88 29.85 30.11
CA LYS A 251 -0.17 29.26 31.25
C LYS A 251 -0.50 29.95 32.58
N THR A 252 -0.74 31.25 32.56
CA THR A 252 -1.04 32.04 33.78
C THR A 252 -2.42 31.76 34.36
N VAL A 253 -3.31 31.11 33.59
CA VAL A 253 -4.69 30.81 33.96
C VAL A 253 -4.78 29.47 34.69
N TYR A 254 -3.79 28.58 34.51
CA TYR A 254 -3.85 27.21 35.00
C TYR A 254 -2.68 26.90 35.94
N ASP A 255 -3.00 26.76 37.23
CA ASP A 255 -2.05 26.26 38.24
C ASP A 255 -1.99 24.72 38.12
N CYS A 256 -1.14 24.23 37.18
CA CYS A 256 -1.00 22.80 36.89
C CYS A 256 0.47 22.37 36.93
N ALA A 257 0.68 21.15 37.41
CA ALA A 257 2.04 20.60 37.59
C ALA A 257 2.78 20.30 36.28
N ASP A 258 2.07 19.89 35.24
CA ASP A 258 2.63 19.45 33.96
C ASP A 258 2.04 20.26 32.78
N TYR A 259 2.67 21.39 32.48
CA TYR A 259 2.31 22.27 31.36
C TYR A 259 3.31 22.16 30.21
N ILE A 260 2.82 21.92 28.99
CA ILE A 260 3.63 21.77 27.79
C ILE A 260 3.18 22.77 26.71
N LEU A 261 4.11 23.54 26.17
CA LEU A 261 3.84 24.44 25.05
C LEU A 261 3.92 23.68 23.72
N MET A 262 2.82 23.65 22.94
CA MET A 262 2.71 22.93 21.67
C MET A 262 3.79 23.36 20.68
N SER A 263 4.07 24.64 20.56
CA SER A 263 5.10 25.15 19.65
C SER A 263 6.50 24.58 19.94
N LYS A 264 6.83 24.33 21.21
CA LYS A 264 8.09 23.69 21.59
C LYS A 264 8.13 22.22 21.25
N MET A 265 7.01 21.49 21.47
CA MET A 265 6.91 20.08 21.07
C MET A 265 7.05 19.94 19.57
N PHE A 266 6.32 20.74 18.80
CA PHE A 266 6.35 20.72 17.34
C PHE A 266 7.73 21.07 16.78
N SER A 267 8.37 22.13 17.30
CA SER A 267 9.73 22.51 16.92
C SER A 267 10.75 21.39 17.23
N SER A 268 10.63 20.74 18.39
CA SER A 268 11.50 19.61 18.75
C SER A 268 11.31 18.42 17.81
N ALA A 269 10.05 18.09 17.49
CA ALA A 269 9.71 17.04 16.53
C ALA A 269 10.29 17.33 15.14
N LEU A 270 10.13 18.55 14.65
CA LEU A 270 10.67 18.99 13.35
C LEU A 270 12.21 18.95 13.30
N ILE A 271 12.90 19.35 14.39
CA ILE A 271 14.37 19.23 14.49
C ILE A 271 14.80 17.76 14.38
N ASN A 272 14.11 16.86 15.05
CA ASN A 272 14.39 15.43 14.95
C ASN A 272 14.21 14.94 13.52
N VAL A 273 13.10 15.26 12.86
CA VAL A 273 12.83 14.89 11.46
C VAL A 273 13.90 15.45 10.52
N LYS A 274 14.26 16.72 10.69
CA LYS A 274 15.31 17.39 9.89
C LYS A 274 16.64 16.65 9.96
N SER A 275 16.98 16.07 11.10
CA SER A 275 18.21 15.30 11.27
C SER A 275 18.27 14.04 10.39
N ARG A 276 17.14 13.55 9.91
CA ARG A 276 17.02 12.35 9.08
C ARG A 276 16.64 12.68 7.63
N SER A 277 15.78 13.66 7.42
CA SER A 277 15.32 14.04 6.08
C SER A 277 14.90 15.51 6.01
N GLN A 278 15.65 16.30 5.25
CA GLN A 278 15.29 17.69 4.97
C GLN A 278 13.99 17.80 4.17
N GLU A 279 13.71 16.85 3.30
CA GLU A 279 12.50 16.82 2.46
C GLU A 279 11.25 16.58 3.31
N LEU A 280 11.27 15.58 4.19
CA LEU A 280 10.17 15.35 5.14
C LEU A 280 10.02 16.48 6.15
N TYR A 281 11.13 17.14 6.54
CA TYR A 281 11.06 18.35 7.37
C TYR A 281 10.26 19.46 6.69
N LEU A 282 10.51 19.74 5.42
CA LEU A 282 9.78 20.76 4.67
C LEU A 282 8.30 20.40 4.51
N GLU A 283 8.00 19.15 4.21
CA GLU A 283 6.62 18.68 4.11
C GLU A 283 5.87 18.82 5.43
N PHE A 284 6.45 18.39 6.54
CA PHE A 284 5.79 18.45 7.85
C PHE A 284 5.77 19.84 8.46
N LEU A 285 6.56 20.77 7.97
CA LEU A 285 6.50 22.17 8.39
C LEU A 285 5.14 22.82 8.05
N GLU A 286 4.47 22.31 7.01
CA GLU A 286 3.18 22.79 6.53
C GLU A 286 1.99 22.23 7.33
N ILE A 287 2.19 21.34 8.32
CA ILE A 287 1.11 20.85 9.16
C ILE A 287 0.48 22.03 9.93
N THR A 288 -0.77 22.33 9.65
CA THR A 288 -1.54 23.39 10.30
C THR A 288 -2.61 22.86 11.26
N ASP A 289 -3.15 21.68 10.98
CA ASP A 289 -4.17 21.04 11.81
C ASP A 289 -3.62 20.70 13.21
N VAL A 290 -4.34 21.15 14.21
CA VAL A 290 -3.93 21.07 15.62
C VAL A 290 -3.82 19.64 16.14
N LYS A 291 -4.79 18.79 15.81
CA LYS A 291 -4.79 17.37 16.18
C LYS A 291 -3.57 16.67 15.58
N THR A 292 -3.33 16.89 14.29
CA THR A 292 -2.19 16.33 13.57
C THR A 292 -0.87 16.82 14.15
N LYS A 293 -0.74 18.12 14.46
CA LYS A 293 0.44 18.66 15.15
C LYS A 293 0.72 17.96 16.47
N PHE A 294 -0.30 17.69 17.27
CA PHE A 294 -0.13 17.06 18.57
C PHE A 294 0.30 15.60 18.43
N ILE A 295 -0.38 14.82 17.58
CA ILE A 295 -0.05 13.40 17.35
C ILE A 295 1.36 13.27 16.76
N PHE A 296 1.66 14.05 15.71
CA PHE A 296 2.98 14.12 15.11
C PHE A 296 4.06 14.47 16.14
N SER A 297 3.83 15.54 16.94
CA SER A 297 4.79 15.97 17.94
C SER A 297 5.01 14.94 19.02
N SER A 298 3.94 14.26 19.44
CA SER A 298 4.01 13.21 20.46
C SER A 298 4.83 12.02 20.02
N LEU A 299 4.73 11.62 18.76
CA LEU A 299 5.49 10.52 18.19
C LEU A 299 6.94 10.94 17.84
N MET A 300 7.09 12.06 17.13
CA MET A 300 8.40 12.50 16.59
C MET A 300 9.33 13.13 17.61
N SER A 301 8.82 13.61 18.76
CA SER A 301 9.68 14.08 19.87
C SER A 301 10.53 12.97 20.47
N SER A 302 10.04 11.75 20.44
CA SER A 302 10.80 10.58 20.86
C SER A 302 11.71 10.10 19.72
N LYS A 303 13.02 10.28 19.87
CA LYS A 303 13.99 9.76 18.89
C LYS A 303 13.87 8.25 18.66
N LYS A 304 13.44 7.49 19.68
CA LYS A 304 13.25 6.04 19.55
C LYS A 304 12.10 5.73 18.58
N ILE A 305 10.96 6.41 18.75
CA ILE A 305 9.79 6.21 17.89
C ILE A 305 10.10 6.72 16.47
N MET A 306 10.63 7.95 16.36
CA MET A 306 10.97 8.53 15.06
C MET A 306 11.95 7.64 14.28
N ASN A 307 13.03 7.21 14.91
CA ASN A 307 14.01 6.34 14.24
C ASN A 307 13.38 5.01 13.84
N PHE A 308 12.55 4.42 14.71
CA PHE A 308 11.85 3.19 14.38
C PHE A 308 10.94 3.37 13.16
N LEU A 309 10.11 4.41 13.14
CA LEU A 309 9.23 4.69 12.01
C LEU A 309 10.02 4.94 10.72
N PHE A 310 11.07 5.75 10.78
CA PHE A 310 11.86 6.11 9.59
C PHE A 310 12.67 4.93 9.03
N ASP A 311 13.15 4.04 9.88
CA ASP A 311 13.84 2.82 9.44
C ASP A 311 12.87 1.81 8.81
N ASN A 312 11.57 1.83 9.19
CA ASN A 312 10.59 0.83 8.78
C ASN A 312 9.57 1.33 7.73
N LEU A 313 9.39 2.64 7.55
CA LEU A 313 8.52 3.20 6.50
C LEU A 313 8.88 2.73 5.08
N PRO A 314 10.17 2.51 4.69
CA PRO A 314 10.49 1.91 3.40
C PRO A 314 9.87 0.52 3.21
N PHE A 315 9.89 -0.33 4.24
CA PHE A 315 9.26 -1.66 4.18
C PHE A 315 7.74 -1.56 4.12
N ALA A 316 7.15 -0.69 4.95
CA ALA A 316 5.71 -0.45 4.91
C ALA A 316 5.24 0.08 3.54
N ALA A 317 6.02 0.95 2.89
CA ALA A 317 5.72 1.42 1.53
C ALA A 317 5.78 0.28 0.49
N ILE A 318 6.77 -0.61 0.61
CA ILE A 318 6.89 -1.79 -0.28
C ILE A 318 5.66 -2.69 -0.11
N GLY A 319 5.28 -3.07 1.12
CA GLY A 319 4.12 -3.91 1.40
C GLY A 319 2.83 -3.26 0.91
N THR A 320 2.58 -2.00 1.29
CA THR A 320 1.37 -1.24 0.88
C THR A 320 1.19 -1.19 -0.64
N VAL A 321 2.27 -0.99 -1.41
CA VAL A 321 2.20 -0.97 -2.87
C VAL A 321 2.02 -2.39 -3.44
N ALA A 322 2.66 -3.39 -2.81
CA ALA A 322 2.61 -4.78 -3.28
C ALA A 322 1.22 -5.42 -3.08
N ASP A 323 0.53 -5.08 -1.99
CA ASP A 323 -0.83 -5.55 -1.69
C ASP A 323 -1.93 -4.87 -2.53
N VAL A 324 -1.56 -3.84 -3.29
CA VAL A 324 -2.51 -3.14 -4.19
C VAL A 324 -3.72 -2.56 -3.44
N VAL A 325 -3.55 -2.12 -2.20
CA VAL A 325 -4.56 -1.34 -1.46
C VAL A 325 -4.66 0.10 -1.99
N PRO A 326 -5.77 0.82 -1.72
CA PRO A 326 -5.91 2.21 -2.15
C PRO A 326 -4.77 3.09 -1.64
N VAL A 327 -4.09 3.83 -2.53
CA VAL A 327 -3.02 4.79 -2.18
C VAL A 327 -3.64 6.14 -1.85
N LEU A 328 -4.45 6.15 -0.81
CA LEU A 328 -5.16 7.30 -0.28
C LEU A 328 -4.88 7.42 1.22
N ASP A 329 -5.20 8.55 1.80
CA ASP A 329 -5.17 8.79 3.25
C ASP A 329 -3.85 8.32 3.91
N ALA A 330 -3.91 7.48 4.96
CA ALA A 330 -2.74 6.97 5.67
C ALA A 330 -1.81 6.13 4.78
N ASN A 331 -2.33 5.31 3.87
CA ASN A 331 -1.51 4.56 2.91
C ASN A 331 -0.71 5.50 2.01
N ARG A 332 -1.31 6.60 1.56
CA ARG A 332 -0.60 7.62 0.77
C ARG A 332 0.56 8.23 1.56
N SER A 333 0.35 8.55 2.84
CA SER A 333 1.41 9.03 3.73
C SER A 333 2.52 8.00 3.92
N ILE A 334 2.18 6.73 4.14
CA ILE A 334 3.14 5.62 4.27
C ILE A 334 3.98 5.51 3.01
N VAL A 335 3.34 5.46 1.84
CA VAL A 335 4.05 5.32 0.56
C VAL A 335 4.90 6.56 0.27
N PHE A 336 4.37 7.76 0.49
CA PHE A 336 5.10 9.01 0.27
C PHE A 336 6.36 9.10 1.15
N CYS A 337 6.20 8.99 2.46
CA CYS A 337 7.33 9.04 3.40
C CYS A 337 8.30 7.88 3.17
N GLY A 338 7.75 6.68 2.94
CA GLY A 338 8.54 5.48 2.71
C GLY A 338 9.40 5.55 1.46
N LEU A 339 8.91 6.11 0.35
CA LEU A 339 9.69 6.29 -0.88
C LEU A 339 10.84 7.29 -0.69
N ILE A 340 10.61 8.41 0.03
CA ILE A 340 11.66 9.37 0.36
C ILE A 340 12.75 8.71 1.21
N LEU A 341 12.33 7.95 2.22
CA LEU A 341 13.26 7.25 3.12
C LEU A 341 13.92 6.04 2.44
N PHE A 342 13.26 5.40 1.50
CA PHE A 342 13.83 4.34 0.67
C PHE A 342 15.07 4.83 -0.08
N GLU A 343 15.01 6.02 -0.68
CA GLU A 343 16.16 6.62 -1.39
C GLU A 343 17.31 7.02 -0.45
N LYS A 344 17.03 7.31 0.81
CA LYS A 344 17.99 7.79 1.80
C LYS A 344 18.46 6.72 2.80
N SER A 345 17.87 5.53 2.77
CA SER A 345 18.19 4.46 3.72
C SER A 345 19.60 3.92 3.54
N ASP A 346 20.31 3.68 4.63
CA ASP A 346 21.62 3.03 4.64
C ASP A 346 21.52 1.51 4.85
N LEU A 347 20.30 0.96 4.91
CA LEU A 347 20.08 -0.47 5.07
C LEU A 347 20.52 -1.24 3.82
N PRO A 348 21.42 -2.23 3.93
CA PRO A 348 21.98 -2.95 2.79
C PRO A 348 20.93 -3.53 1.85
N GLN A 349 19.84 -4.11 2.39
CA GLN A 349 18.75 -4.68 1.62
C GLN A 349 17.99 -3.61 0.82
N ILE A 350 17.79 -2.41 1.40
CA ILE A 350 17.13 -1.30 0.67
C ILE A 350 18.05 -0.76 -0.42
N ILE A 351 19.37 -0.62 -0.14
CA ILE A 351 20.36 -0.19 -1.13
C ILE A 351 20.34 -1.11 -2.36
N ARG A 352 20.21 -2.44 -2.15
CA ARG A 352 20.15 -3.42 -3.25
C ARG A 352 18.88 -3.33 -4.10
N LEU A 353 17.79 -2.86 -3.51
CA LEU A 353 16.52 -2.70 -4.22
C LEU A 353 16.44 -1.40 -5.03
N ARG A 354 17.34 -0.43 -4.81
CA ARG A 354 17.33 0.85 -5.52
C ARG A 354 17.73 0.71 -7.00
N SER A 355 17.12 1.56 -7.82
CA SER A 355 17.57 1.76 -9.19
C SER A 355 18.81 2.65 -9.23
N GLN A 356 19.77 2.32 -10.10
CA GLN A 356 20.93 3.19 -10.33
C GLN A 356 20.61 4.41 -11.20
N ASN A 357 19.51 4.39 -11.93
CA ASN A 357 19.21 5.36 -12.99
C ASN A 357 17.95 6.20 -12.73
N LYS A 358 17.15 5.88 -11.73
CA LYS A 358 15.88 6.57 -11.44
C LYS A 358 15.61 6.59 -9.95
N THR A 359 15.05 7.69 -9.47
CA THR A 359 14.43 7.76 -8.15
C THR A 359 13.23 6.80 -8.12
N ALA A 360 13.10 6.02 -7.05
CA ALA A 360 12.00 5.10 -6.89
C ALA A 360 10.67 5.85 -6.72
N ASP A 361 9.68 5.42 -7.46
CA ASP A 361 8.28 5.80 -7.30
C ASP A 361 7.43 4.54 -7.01
N SER A 362 6.14 4.72 -6.78
CA SER A 362 5.24 3.59 -6.53
C SER A 362 5.18 2.61 -7.71
N ALA A 363 5.32 3.11 -8.94
CA ALA A 363 5.38 2.25 -10.13
C ALA A 363 6.65 1.38 -10.11
N TYR A 364 7.81 1.94 -9.72
CA TYR A 364 9.03 1.15 -9.56
C TYR A 364 8.88 0.05 -8.49
N ILE A 365 8.26 0.37 -7.35
CA ILE A 365 7.97 -0.65 -6.34
C ILE A 365 7.05 -1.73 -6.92
N SER A 366 5.95 -1.34 -7.57
CA SER A 366 4.94 -2.28 -8.10
C SER A 366 5.47 -3.18 -9.22
N TRP A 367 6.27 -2.62 -10.14
CA TRP A 367 6.68 -3.34 -11.36
C TRP A 367 8.08 -3.98 -11.29
N VAL A 368 8.91 -3.55 -10.34
CA VAL A 368 10.29 -4.04 -10.22
C VAL A 368 10.52 -4.71 -8.88
N VAL A 369 10.29 -3.99 -7.77
CA VAL A 369 10.65 -4.48 -6.44
C VAL A 369 9.70 -5.59 -5.98
N ALA A 370 8.39 -5.37 -6.02
CA ALA A 370 7.43 -6.35 -5.55
C ALA A 370 7.47 -7.67 -6.35
N PRO A 371 7.54 -7.67 -7.70
CA PRO A 371 7.70 -8.91 -8.47
C PRO A 371 9.02 -9.65 -8.22
N LEU A 372 10.09 -8.91 -7.91
CA LEU A 372 11.38 -9.50 -7.53
C LEU A 372 11.25 -10.25 -6.20
N LEU A 373 10.73 -9.56 -5.18
CA LEU A 373 10.60 -10.09 -3.81
C LEU A 373 9.54 -11.20 -3.70
N ASN A 374 8.46 -11.15 -4.49
CA ASN A 374 7.43 -12.20 -4.54
C ASN A 374 7.88 -13.47 -5.30
N SER A 375 8.99 -13.41 -6.05
CA SER A 375 9.38 -14.54 -6.89
C SER A 375 9.77 -15.80 -6.10
N PRO A 376 10.49 -15.75 -4.96
CA PRO A 376 10.79 -16.95 -4.18
C PRO A 376 9.55 -17.64 -3.64
N GLY A 377 8.57 -16.90 -3.11
CA GLY A 377 7.32 -17.46 -2.59
C GLY A 377 6.53 -18.26 -3.63
N ARG A 378 6.61 -17.90 -4.91
CA ARG A 378 5.99 -18.65 -6.02
C ARG A 378 6.61 -20.04 -6.25
N PHE A 379 7.80 -20.27 -5.71
CA PHE A 379 8.50 -21.55 -5.74
C PHE A 379 8.61 -22.20 -4.35
N GLY A 380 7.88 -21.68 -3.36
CA GLY A 380 7.87 -22.20 -2.00
C GLY A 380 9.08 -21.80 -1.15
N GLU A 381 9.83 -20.76 -1.54
CA GLU A 381 11.06 -20.32 -0.89
C GLU A 381 10.91 -18.90 -0.28
N SER A 382 9.76 -18.60 0.34
CA SER A 382 9.48 -17.29 0.96
C SER A 382 10.51 -16.88 2.02
N GLU A 383 11.16 -17.86 2.67
CA GLU A 383 12.21 -17.64 3.66
C GLU A 383 13.38 -16.79 3.11
N LEU A 384 13.75 -16.99 1.83
CA LEU A 384 14.80 -16.19 1.19
C LEU A 384 14.45 -14.69 1.19
N THR A 385 13.20 -14.37 0.94
CA THR A 385 12.71 -12.99 0.95
C THR A 385 12.61 -12.45 2.38
N ALA A 386 12.10 -13.24 3.32
CA ALA A 386 12.01 -12.85 4.73
C ALA A 386 13.38 -12.51 5.30
N ASP A 387 14.38 -13.35 5.06
CA ASP A 387 15.74 -13.17 5.54
C ASP A 387 16.44 -11.99 4.84
N PHE A 388 16.23 -11.85 3.54
CA PHE A 388 16.74 -10.70 2.79
C PHE A 388 16.18 -9.37 3.32
N LEU A 389 14.87 -9.27 3.50
CA LEU A 389 14.22 -8.05 4.01
C LEU A 389 14.68 -7.72 5.43
N TYR A 390 14.97 -8.74 6.24
CA TYR A 390 15.51 -8.56 7.58
C TYR A 390 17.00 -8.16 7.60
N GLY A 391 17.70 -8.33 6.48
CA GLY A 391 19.11 -7.91 6.32
C GLY A 391 20.14 -9.01 6.52
N ILE A 392 19.73 -10.29 6.53
CA ILE A 392 20.65 -11.43 6.59
C ILE A 392 21.29 -11.60 5.22
N ASP A 393 22.60 -11.77 5.17
CA ASP A 393 23.39 -12.09 3.97
C ASP A 393 22.89 -11.43 2.68
N THR A 394 22.57 -10.14 2.75
CA THR A 394 21.82 -9.40 1.73
C THR A 394 22.37 -9.55 0.31
N GLU A 395 23.71 -9.63 0.15
CA GLU A 395 24.36 -9.80 -1.15
C GLU A 395 24.05 -11.17 -1.76
N VAL A 396 24.19 -12.22 -0.95
CA VAL A 396 23.98 -13.62 -1.39
C VAL A 396 22.50 -13.86 -1.68
N LEU A 397 21.62 -13.39 -0.78
CA LEU A 397 20.19 -13.57 -0.92
C LEU A 397 19.62 -12.76 -2.07
N TYR A 398 20.05 -11.50 -2.28
CA TYR A 398 19.66 -10.72 -3.44
C TYR A 398 19.97 -11.42 -4.76
N LYS A 399 21.16 -12.02 -4.86
CA LYS A 399 21.55 -12.78 -6.05
C LYS A 399 20.65 -13.98 -6.26
N LYS A 400 20.39 -14.79 -5.22
CA LYS A 400 19.47 -15.94 -5.31
C LYS A 400 18.06 -15.51 -5.73
N ILE A 401 17.49 -14.50 -5.09
CA ILE A 401 16.17 -13.95 -5.41
C ILE A 401 16.13 -13.45 -6.87
N SER A 402 17.19 -12.78 -7.32
CA SER A 402 17.30 -12.29 -8.70
C SER A 402 17.36 -13.44 -9.72
N ASP A 403 18.07 -14.53 -9.40
CA ASP A 403 18.12 -15.73 -10.24
C ASP A 403 16.76 -16.42 -10.31
N ILE A 404 16.06 -16.58 -9.20
CA ILE A 404 14.69 -17.12 -9.14
C ILE A 404 13.73 -16.24 -9.96
N ASN A 405 13.82 -14.92 -9.81
CA ASN A 405 12.99 -14.00 -10.61
C ASN A 405 13.28 -14.11 -12.12
N ARG A 406 14.54 -14.35 -12.52
CA ARG A 406 14.90 -14.60 -13.91
C ARG A 406 14.29 -15.92 -14.41
N ILE A 407 14.33 -16.98 -13.60
CA ILE A 407 13.70 -18.27 -13.91
C ILE A 407 12.18 -18.08 -14.08
N ARG A 408 11.53 -17.38 -13.13
CA ARG A 408 10.10 -17.04 -13.22
C ARG A 408 9.76 -16.30 -14.52
N LYS A 409 10.56 -15.28 -14.88
CA LYS A 409 10.36 -14.50 -16.11
C LYS A 409 10.52 -15.37 -17.37
N ASN A 410 11.46 -16.31 -17.36
CA ASN A 410 11.65 -17.23 -18.48
C ASN A 410 10.44 -18.19 -18.61
N HIS A 411 10.00 -18.82 -17.52
CA HIS A 411 8.80 -19.67 -17.55
C HIS A 411 7.57 -18.90 -18.05
N PHE A 412 7.37 -17.67 -17.55
CA PHE A 412 6.27 -16.82 -18.01
C PHE A 412 6.39 -16.50 -19.50
N LYS A 413 7.57 -16.13 -19.97
CA LYS A 413 7.82 -15.83 -21.38
C LYS A 413 7.52 -17.05 -22.25
N THR A 414 8.08 -18.22 -21.91
CA THR A 414 7.83 -19.48 -22.65
C THR A 414 6.34 -19.82 -22.65
N ALA A 415 5.64 -19.69 -21.52
CA ALA A 415 4.22 -19.95 -21.42
C ALA A 415 3.37 -19.04 -22.33
N ILE A 416 3.75 -17.77 -22.48
CA ILE A 416 3.05 -16.84 -23.36
C ILE A 416 3.42 -17.08 -24.85
N GLU A 417 4.67 -17.42 -25.15
CA GLU A 417 5.11 -17.77 -26.52
C GLU A 417 4.44 -19.05 -27.03
N SER A 418 4.17 -20.02 -26.14
CA SER A 418 3.44 -21.26 -26.47
C SER A 418 1.92 -21.15 -26.23
N ALA A 419 1.39 -19.95 -25.97
CA ALA A 419 -0.02 -19.78 -25.62
C ALA A 419 -0.97 -20.29 -26.73
N GLU A 420 -0.63 -20.14 -28.00
CA GLU A 420 -1.43 -20.62 -29.13
C GLU A 420 -1.63 -22.16 -29.10
N GLU A 421 -0.66 -22.91 -28.56
CA GLU A 421 -0.72 -24.36 -28.45
C GLU A 421 -1.42 -24.84 -27.16
N CYS A 422 -1.37 -24.02 -26.09
CA CYS A 422 -1.85 -24.35 -24.76
C CYS A 422 -3.21 -23.74 -24.43
N VAL A 423 -3.72 -22.83 -25.27
CA VAL A 423 -4.97 -22.11 -25.03
C VAL A 423 -6.13 -22.78 -25.75
N ASP A 424 -7.18 -23.08 -24.99
CA ASP A 424 -8.49 -23.44 -25.50
C ASP A 424 -9.43 -22.25 -25.40
N ASN A 425 -9.78 -21.64 -26.52
CA ASN A 425 -10.74 -20.54 -26.64
C ASN A 425 -12.09 -20.99 -27.23
N SER A 426 -12.41 -22.29 -27.14
CA SER A 426 -13.70 -22.83 -27.59
C SER A 426 -14.86 -22.52 -26.66
N TYR A 427 -14.59 -22.15 -25.42
CA TYR A 427 -15.59 -21.70 -24.45
C TYR A 427 -16.12 -20.30 -24.80
N GLU A 428 -17.40 -20.09 -24.52
CA GLU A 428 -18.09 -18.84 -24.90
C GLU A 428 -17.63 -17.65 -24.03
N ASN A 429 -17.61 -17.83 -22.70
CA ASN A 429 -17.41 -16.75 -21.74
C ASN A 429 -16.06 -16.80 -21.02
N ILE A 430 -15.32 -17.89 -21.11
CA ILE A 430 -14.00 -18.02 -20.52
C ILE A 430 -12.95 -18.42 -21.56
N VAL A 431 -11.69 -18.33 -21.18
CA VAL A 431 -10.55 -18.89 -21.93
C VAL A 431 -9.72 -19.77 -21.00
N LEU A 432 -9.38 -20.97 -21.45
CA LEU A 432 -8.56 -21.92 -20.70
C LEU A 432 -7.13 -21.92 -21.22
N TYR A 433 -6.15 -21.77 -20.33
CA TYR A 433 -4.76 -22.15 -20.56
C TYR A 433 -4.46 -23.42 -19.77
N TYR A 434 -3.97 -24.47 -20.42
CA TYR A 434 -3.61 -25.74 -19.78
C TYR A 434 -2.21 -26.16 -20.19
N SER A 435 -1.35 -26.44 -19.21
CA SER A 435 0.01 -26.92 -19.43
C SER A 435 0.44 -27.91 -18.35
N VAL A 436 1.35 -28.82 -18.70
CA VAL A 436 1.98 -29.74 -17.74
C VAL A 436 3.39 -29.29 -17.32
N ASP A 437 3.97 -28.30 -18.02
CA ASP A 437 5.36 -27.90 -17.88
C ASP A 437 5.56 -26.57 -17.11
N VAL A 438 4.46 -25.99 -16.61
CA VAL A 438 4.47 -24.70 -15.95
C VAL A 438 4.40 -24.88 -14.43
N PRO A 439 5.27 -24.21 -13.65
CA PRO A 439 5.16 -24.21 -12.19
C PRO A 439 3.81 -23.64 -11.71
N GLU A 440 3.21 -24.29 -10.72
CA GLU A 440 1.92 -23.88 -10.12
C GLU A 440 1.93 -22.39 -9.71
N GLY A 441 2.97 -21.94 -9.04
CA GLY A 441 3.06 -20.57 -8.48
C GLY A 441 3.02 -19.44 -9.51
N ILE A 442 3.07 -19.73 -10.83
CA ILE A 442 2.96 -18.72 -11.89
C ILE A 442 1.64 -18.78 -12.66
N THR A 443 0.75 -19.73 -12.38
CA THR A 443 -0.55 -19.85 -13.06
C THR A 443 -1.37 -18.57 -12.98
N GLY A 444 -1.37 -17.89 -11.82
CA GLY A 444 -2.10 -16.65 -11.62
C GLY A 444 -1.64 -15.50 -12.53
N ILE A 445 -0.33 -15.38 -12.79
CA ILE A 445 0.18 -14.34 -13.71
C ILE A 445 -0.06 -14.70 -15.18
N ILE A 446 -0.07 -15.98 -15.50
CA ILE A 446 -0.44 -16.49 -16.83
C ILE A 446 -1.93 -16.22 -17.06
N ALA A 447 -2.81 -16.58 -16.13
CA ALA A 447 -4.24 -16.31 -16.23
C ALA A 447 -4.54 -14.83 -16.46
N SER A 448 -3.87 -13.93 -15.72
CA SER A 448 -4.00 -12.48 -15.94
C SER A 448 -3.63 -12.08 -17.37
N ARG A 449 -2.51 -12.58 -17.88
CA ARG A 449 -2.06 -12.22 -19.22
C ARG A 449 -2.95 -12.80 -20.32
N ILE A 450 -3.41 -14.05 -20.17
CA ILE A 450 -4.34 -14.70 -21.11
C ILE A 450 -5.69 -13.96 -21.12
N SER A 451 -6.20 -13.57 -19.93
CA SER A 451 -7.42 -12.77 -19.82
C SER A 451 -7.33 -11.45 -20.61
N GLU A 452 -6.20 -10.73 -20.50
CA GLU A 452 -5.95 -9.50 -21.26
C GLU A 452 -5.86 -9.74 -22.77
N MET A 453 -5.15 -10.82 -23.20
CA MET A 453 -4.95 -11.15 -24.61
C MET A 453 -6.26 -11.53 -25.32
N TYR A 454 -7.09 -12.34 -24.65
CA TYR A 454 -8.34 -12.84 -25.23
C TYR A 454 -9.57 -12.01 -24.84
N LYS A 455 -9.40 -11.02 -23.95
CA LYS A 455 -10.45 -10.13 -23.44
C LYS A 455 -11.65 -10.91 -22.86
N LYS A 456 -11.35 -11.97 -22.12
CA LYS A 456 -12.31 -12.85 -21.42
C LYS A 456 -11.76 -13.22 -20.05
N PRO A 457 -12.62 -13.57 -19.07
CA PRO A 457 -12.17 -14.28 -17.88
C PRO A 457 -11.32 -15.51 -18.26
N ALA A 458 -10.21 -15.73 -17.56
CA ALA A 458 -9.27 -16.78 -17.91
C ALA A 458 -9.02 -17.73 -16.73
N VAL A 459 -8.90 -19.02 -17.05
CA VAL A 459 -8.45 -20.08 -16.14
C VAL A 459 -7.11 -20.58 -16.64
N ALA A 460 -6.06 -20.50 -15.83
CA ALA A 460 -4.78 -21.16 -16.11
C ALA A 460 -4.58 -22.33 -15.16
N ALA A 461 -4.43 -23.52 -15.72
CA ALA A 461 -4.42 -24.78 -15.00
C ALA A 461 -3.16 -25.59 -15.32
N VAL A 462 -2.66 -26.29 -14.30
CA VAL A 462 -1.52 -27.21 -14.41
C VAL A 462 -1.90 -28.55 -13.77
N LYS A 463 -1.39 -29.64 -14.35
CA LYS A 463 -1.55 -30.96 -13.77
C LYS A 463 -0.52 -31.14 -12.65
N ALA A 464 -1.01 -31.37 -11.44
CA ALA A 464 -0.21 -31.75 -10.30
C ALA A 464 -0.11 -33.29 -10.21
N GLU A 465 0.62 -33.80 -9.22
CA GLU A 465 0.69 -35.22 -8.93
C GLU A 465 -0.69 -35.77 -8.51
N ASP A 466 -0.86 -37.08 -8.59
CA ASP A 466 -2.06 -37.83 -8.14
C ASP A 466 -3.40 -37.49 -8.83
N GLY A 467 -3.38 -37.02 -10.08
CA GLY A 467 -4.61 -36.72 -10.82
C GLY A 467 -5.35 -35.47 -10.32
N ILE A 468 -4.64 -34.56 -9.65
CA ILE A 468 -5.15 -33.26 -9.20
C ILE A 468 -4.76 -32.19 -10.23
N ILE A 469 -5.70 -31.32 -10.55
CA ILE A 469 -5.45 -30.10 -11.30
C ILE A 469 -5.45 -28.91 -10.33
N LYS A 470 -4.42 -28.08 -10.41
CA LYS A 470 -4.33 -26.82 -9.71
C LYS A 470 -4.46 -25.68 -10.71
N ALA A 471 -5.29 -24.71 -10.38
CA ALA A 471 -5.62 -23.64 -11.30
C ALA A 471 -5.77 -22.29 -10.60
N SER A 472 -5.56 -21.24 -11.37
CA SER A 472 -5.86 -19.86 -11.01
C SER A 472 -6.81 -19.28 -12.05
N ALA A 473 -7.86 -18.61 -11.58
CA ALA A 473 -8.78 -17.87 -12.42
C ALA A 473 -8.57 -16.37 -12.26
N ARG A 474 -8.78 -15.61 -13.32
CA ARG A 474 -8.73 -14.14 -13.34
C ARG A 474 -9.92 -13.61 -14.10
N SER A 475 -10.53 -12.56 -13.56
CA SER A 475 -11.59 -11.84 -14.23
C SER A 475 -11.07 -11.04 -15.41
N PHE A 476 -11.98 -10.67 -16.28
CA PHE A 476 -11.78 -9.59 -17.24
C PHE A 476 -12.77 -8.48 -16.90
N LEU A 477 -12.30 -7.22 -16.90
CA LEU A 477 -13.06 -6.07 -16.42
C LEU A 477 -13.53 -6.26 -14.94
N ASN A 478 -14.81 -6.00 -14.66
CA ASN A 478 -15.37 -6.05 -13.31
C ASN A 478 -16.21 -7.32 -13.03
N THR A 479 -15.95 -8.42 -13.74
CA THR A 479 -16.70 -9.68 -13.54
C THR A 479 -16.34 -10.28 -12.20
N ASP A 480 -17.31 -10.53 -11.34
CA ASP A 480 -17.11 -11.27 -10.08
C ASP A 480 -17.09 -12.79 -10.36
N ILE A 481 -15.91 -13.31 -10.69
CA ILE A 481 -15.73 -14.72 -11.01
C ILE A 481 -15.78 -15.64 -9.79
N LEU A 482 -15.55 -15.09 -8.58
CA LEU A 482 -15.58 -15.89 -7.36
C LEU A 482 -17.01 -16.28 -7.01
N SER A 483 -17.97 -15.36 -7.04
CA SER A 483 -19.39 -15.67 -6.76
C SER A 483 -19.97 -16.71 -7.72
N HIS A 484 -19.51 -16.72 -8.97
CA HIS A 484 -19.85 -17.76 -9.94
C HIS A 484 -19.24 -19.11 -9.57
N ALA A 485 -17.98 -19.14 -9.13
CA ALA A 485 -17.30 -20.38 -8.73
C ALA A 485 -17.86 -20.98 -7.43
N GLU A 486 -18.30 -20.16 -6.48
CA GLU A 486 -18.87 -20.58 -5.20
C GLU A 486 -20.10 -21.50 -5.37
N LYS A 487 -20.86 -21.35 -6.44
CA LYS A 487 -21.99 -22.21 -6.79
C LYS A 487 -21.59 -23.66 -7.05
N PHE A 488 -20.32 -23.92 -7.30
CA PHE A 488 -19.72 -25.23 -7.59
C PHE A 488 -18.71 -25.64 -6.51
N SER A 489 -18.83 -25.10 -5.31
CA SER A 489 -17.88 -25.30 -4.21
C SER A 489 -17.66 -26.77 -3.84
N ASP A 490 -18.68 -27.61 -4.01
CA ASP A 490 -18.66 -29.09 -3.80
C ASP A 490 -17.75 -29.84 -4.79
N MET A 491 -17.40 -29.24 -5.93
CA MET A 491 -16.52 -29.85 -6.91
C MET A 491 -15.02 -29.64 -6.59
N PHE A 492 -14.70 -28.67 -5.71
CA PHE A 492 -13.31 -28.34 -5.41
C PHE A 492 -12.78 -29.15 -4.21
N LEU A 493 -11.53 -29.53 -4.31
CA LEU A 493 -10.76 -30.02 -3.16
C LEU A 493 -10.33 -28.87 -2.26
N ARG A 494 -10.00 -27.72 -2.89
CA ARG A 494 -9.69 -26.44 -2.25
C ARG A 494 -10.07 -25.33 -3.20
N PHE A 495 -10.57 -24.22 -2.67
CA PHE A 495 -10.71 -22.99 -3.43
C PHE A 495 -10.72 -21.78 -2.49
N GLY A 496 -10.39 -20.60 -3.04
CA GLY A 496 -10.46 -19.32 -2.33
C GLY A 496 -9.84 -18.20 -3.12
N GLY A 497 -10.21 -16.97 -2.77
CA GLY A 497 -9.71 -15.77 -3.44
C GLY A 497 -10.61 -14.57 -3.23
N HIS A 498 -10.63 -13.70 -4.23
CA HIS A 498 -11.38 -12.45 -4.29
C HIS A 498 -12.26 -12.40 -5.55
N PRO A 499 -13.23 -11.48 -5.65
CA PRO A 499 -14.12 -11.35 -6.81
C PRO A 499 -13.42 -11.36 -8.17
N SER A 500 -12.23 -10.75 -8.26
CA SER A 500 -11.47 -10.65 -9.51
C SER A 500 -10.44 -11.76 -9.73
N ALA A 501 -10.18 -12.62 -8.73
CA ALA A 501 -9.10 -13.61 -8.80
C ALA A 501 -9.25 -14.69 -7.76
N PHE A 502 -9.30 -15.96 -8.17
CA PHE A 502 -9.31 -17.08 -7.21
C PHE A 502 -8.40 -18.22 -7.68
N GLY A 503 -7.96 -19.01 -6.71
CA GLY A 503 -7.22 -20.25 -6.93
C GLY A 503 -8.03 -21.45 -6.49
N PHE A 504 -7.85 -22.60 -7.15
CA PHE A 504 -8.55 -23.82 -6.78
C PHE A 504 -7.76 -25.07 -7.13
N SER A 505 -8.11 -26.18 -6.44
CA SER A 505 -7.66 -27.52 -6.76
C SER A 505 -8.89 -28.41 -6.98
N ILE A 506 -8.85 -29.24 -8.00
CA ILE A 506 -9.96 -30.10 -8.41
C ILE A 506 -9.43 -31.43 -8.94
N SER A 507 -10.21 -32.50 -8.86
CA SER A 507 -9.84 -33.77 -9.51
C SER A 507 -9.83 -33.62 -11.04
N GLU A 508 -8.90 -34.29 -11.72
CA GLU A 508 -8.82 -34.28 -13.18
C GLU A 508 -10.14 -34.74 -13.83
N SER A 509 -10.85 -35.71 -13.20
CA SER A 509 -12.13 -36.23 -13.68
C SER A 509 -13.26 -35.20 -13.63
N SER A 510 -13.25 -34.27 -12.66
CA SER A 510 -14.27 -33.23 -12.48
C SER A 510 -13.95 -31.94 -13.21
N PHE A 511 -12.69 -31.73 -13.64
CA PHE A 511 -12.21 -30.46 -14.16
C PHE A 511 -12.98 -29.98 -15.39
N LYS A 512 -13.19 -30.86 -16.37
CA LYS A 512 -13.91 -30.49 -17.61
C LYS A 512 -15.37 -30.17 -17.35
N ASP A 513 -16.03 -30.92 -16.45
CA ASP A 513 -17.44 -30.68 -16.06
C ASP A 513 -17.56 -29.33 -15.36
N PHE A 514 -16.63 -29.00 -14.45
CA PHE A 514 -16.56 -27.69 -13.82
C PHE A 514 -16.42 -26.57 -14.86
N LEU A 515 -15.46 -26.66 -15.79
CA LEU A 515 -15.25 -25.62 -16.80
C LEU A 515 -16.50 -25.37 -17.66
N ASN A 516 -17.20 -26.44 -18.07
CA ASN A 516 -18.44 -26.31 -18.84
C ASN A 516 -19.55 -25.59 -18.05
N LYS A 517 -19.72 -25.94 -16.77
CA LYS A 517 -20.72 -25.31 -15.90
C LYS A 517 -20.35 -23.86 -15.59
N PHE A 518 -19.07 -23.61 -15.33
CA PHE A 518 -18.56 -22.29 -15.02
C PHE A 518 -18.67 -21.33 -16.22
N ASP A 519 -18.37 -21.81 -17.44
CA ASP A 519 -18.55 -21.06 -18.67
C ASP A 519 -20.01 -20.67 -18.91
N GLN A 520 -20.96 -21.60 -18.66
CA GLN A 520 -22.39 -21.34 -18.82
C GLN A 520 -22.96 -20.40 -17.75
N ASP A 521 -22.38 -20.40 -16.54
CA ASP A 521 -22.87 -19.58 -15.42
C ASP A 521 -22.31 -18.15 -15.47
N ILE A 522 -21.13 -17.94 -16.06
CA ILE A 522 -20.55 -16.61 -16.23
C ILE A 522 -21.32 -15.84 -17.29
N ILE A 523 -21.95 -14.75 -16.87
CA ILE A 523 -22.53 -13.77 -17.79
C ILE A 523 -21.45 -12.70 -17.97
N PHE A 524 -20.80 -12.74 -19.13
CA PHE A 524 -19.80 -11.76 -19.52
C PHE A 524 -20.30 -10.92 -20.69
N GLU A 525 -20.65 -9.67 -20.41
CA GLU A 525 -20.97 -8.71 -21.47
C GLU A 525 -19.66 -8.03 -21.93
N PHE A 526 -19.28 -8.34 -23.15
CA PHE A 526 -18.20 -7.61 -23.81
C PHE A 526 -18.69 -6.17 -24.11
N SER A 527 -18.37 -5.27 -23.22
CA SER A 527 -18.46 -3.84 -23.54
C SER A 527 -17.06 -3.36 -23.87
N ASP A 528 -16.88 -2.68 -24.99
CA ASP A 528 -15.67 -1.88 -25.17
C ASP A 528 -15.55 -0.99 -23.94
N SER A 529 -14.46 -1.17 -23.17
CA SER A 529 -14.25 -0.35 -21.98
C SER A 529 -14.41 1.10 -22.37
N PRO A 530 -15.31 1.84 -21.73
CA PRO A 530 -15.48 3.26 -22.08
C PRO A 530 -14.10 3.92 -21.98
N ILE A 531 -13.83 4.76 -22.97
CA ILE A 531 -12.59 5.52 -23.00
C ILE A 531 -12.56 6.37 -21.73
N ARG A 532 -11.68 6.01 -20.80
CA ARG A 532 -11.56 6.73 -19.53
C ARG A 532 -10.47 7.79 -19.65
N TYR A 533 -10.83 9.01 -19.34
CA TYR A 533 -9.93 10.13 -19.11
C TYR A 533 -10.53 10.99 -17.99
N ASP A 534 -9.65 11.66 -17.24
CA ASP A 534 -10.11 12.52 -16.14
C ASP A 534 -10.77 13.80 -16.65
N CYS A 535 -10.11 14.50 -17.57
CA CYS A 535 -10.68 15.69 -18.19
C CYS A 535 -10.03 16.00 -19.56
N VAL A 536 -10.64 16.94 -20.28
CA VAL A 536 -10.08 17.50 -21.53
C VAL A 536 -8.99 18.50 -21.18
N ILE A 537 -7.87 18.45 -21.90
CA ILE A 537 -6.77 19.42 -21.81
C ILE A 537 -6.43 19.96 -23.19
N ARG A 538 -6.16 21.25 -23.26
CA ARG A 538 -5.66 21.90 -24.48
C ARG A 538 -4.13 21.80 -24.52
N GLU A 539 -3.59 21.78 -25.72
CA GLU A 539 -2.13 21.68 -25.93
C GLU A 539 -1.35 22.78 -25.19
N GLU A 540 -1.86 24.03 -25.20
CA GLU A 540 -1.24 25.19 -24.58
C GLU A 540 -1.21 25.12 -23.05
N GLU A 541 -2.05 24.27 -22.45
CA GLU A 541 -2.11 24.05 -21.01
C GLU A 541 -1.05 23.03 -20.55
N ILE A 542 -0.48 22.24 -21.47
CA ILE A 542 0.59 21.31 -21.18
C ILE A 542 1.89 22.08 -20.99
N SER A 543 2.27 22.30 -19.75
CA SER A 543 3.43 23.09 -19.37
C SER A 543 4.25 22.39 -18.29
N LEU A 544 5.49 22.83 -18.10
CA LEU A 544 6.34 22.36 -17.01
C LEU A 544 5.70 22.64 -15.64
N ALA A 545 5.06 23.80 -15.48
CA ALA A 545 4.37 24.18 -14.26
C ALA A 545 3.20 23.20 -13.98
N PHE A 546 2.40 22.89 -15.01
CA PHE A 546 1.33 21.92 -14.86
C PHE A 546 1.84 20.51 -14.55
N ALA A 547 2.92 20.07 -15.20
CA ALA A 547 3.56 18.80 -14.89
C ALA A 547 4.11 18.74 -13.44
N ASP A 548 4.56 19.87 -12.89
CA ASP A 548 4.97 19.98 -11.49
C ASP A 548 3.75 19.98 -10.54
N GLU A 549 2.62 20.62 -10.91
CA GLU A 549 1.36 20.53 -10.15
C GLU A 549 0.87 19.08 -10.03
N LEU A 550 0.95 18.29 -11.12
CA LEU A 550 0.54 16.88 -11.12
C LEU A 550 1.33 16.01 -10.13
N LYS A 551 2.56 16.41 -9.77
CA LYS A 551 3.35 15.72 -8.74
C LYS A 551 2.72 15.81 -7.36
N ASN A 552 1.89 16.82 -7.09
CA ASN A 552 1.17 16.89 -5.82
C ASN A 552 0.20 15.72 -5.62
N LEU A 553 -0.20 15.05 -6.71
CA LEU A 553 -1.04 13.86 -6.65
C LEU A 553 -0.25 12.58 -6.35
N SER A 554 1.08 12.59 -6.52
CA SER A 554 1.95 11.45 -6.18
C SER A 554 1.95 11.18 -4.65
N PRO A 555 2.16 9.92 -4.22
CA PRO A 555 2.39 8.71 -5.02
C PRO A 555 1.11 8.18 -5.66
N PHE A 556 1.25 7.63 -6.88
CA PHE A 556 0.15 7.03 -7.62
C PHE A 556 -0.02 5.55 -7.25
N GLY A 557 -1.23 5.02 -7.45
CA GLY A 557 -1.59 3.63 -7.20
C GLY A 557 -3.09 3.41 -7.31
N LYS A 558 -3.60 2.31 -6.75
CA LYS A 558 -5.04 2.01 -6.75
C LYS A 558 -5.84 3.16 -6.13
N ASN A 559 -6.90 3.58 -6.79
CA ASN A 559 -7.78 4.70 -6.44
C ASN A 559 -7.11 6.09 -6.41
N ASN A 560 -5.83 6.17 -6.77
CA ASN A 560 -5.09 7.41 -7.03
C ASN A 560 -4.21 7.21 -8.27
N GLU A 561 -4.83 6.87 -9.39
CA GLU A 561 -4.14 6.62 -10.65
C GLU A 561 -3.52 7.90 -11.21
N GLN A 562 -2.44 7.71 -12.00
CA GLN A 562 -1.86 8.83 -12.72
C GLN A 562 -2.90 9.45 -13.66
N PRO A 563 -3.09 10.79 -13.64
CA PRO A 563 -4.10 11.45 -14.46
C PRO A 563 -3.94 11.18 -15.95
N VAL A 564 -5.07 10.99 -16.61
CA VAL A 564 -5.18 10.73 -18.05
C VAL A 564 -6.04 11.82 -18.67
N PHE A 565 -5.57 12.41 -19.75
CA PHE A 565 -6.20 13.56 -20.39
C PHE A 565 -6.61 13.26 -21.82
N LEU A 566 -7.70 13.86 -22.26
CA LEU A 566 -8.10 13.90 -23.65
C LEU A 566 -7.62 15.19 -24.31
N CYS A 567 -6.71 15.08 -25.27
CA CYS A 567 -6.33 16.17 -26.17
C CYS A 567 -7.10 16.01 -27.49
N GLN A 568 -7.94 17.00 -27.84
CA GLN A 568 -8.79 16.95 -29.00
C GLN A 568 -8.28 17.85 -30.14
N SER A 569 -8.58 17.43 -31.37
CA SER A 569 -8.33 18.21 -32.59
C SER A 569 -6.90 18.69 -32.77
N LEU A 570 -5.94 17.88 -32.32
CA LEU A 570 -4.51 18.15 -32.53
C LEU A 570 -4.17 18.08 -34.01
N ILE A 571 -3.31 19.00 -34.45
CA ILE A 571 -2.80 19.05 -35.82
C ILE A 571 -1.29 18.81 -35.79
N PRO A 572 -0.83 17.58 -36.10
CA PRO A 572 0.58 17.28 -36.09
C PRO A 572 1.35 18.03 -37.20
N ASP A 573 2.32 18.84 -36.80
CA ASP A 573 3.22 19.60 -37.71
C ASP A 573 4.49 18.84 -38.04
N SER A 574 4.96 18.00 -37.10
CA SER A 574 6.16 17.20 -37.30
C SER A 574 6.01 15.78 -36.76
N TYR A 575 6.76 14.86 -37.36
CA TYR A 575 6.84 13.46 -37.00
C TYR A 575 8.30 13.02 -36.95
N GLN A 576 8.69 12.27 -35.92
CA GLN A 576 10.03 11.71 -35.79
C GLN A 576 9.98 10.29 -35.23
N GLU A 577 10.70 9.39 -35.89
CA GLU A 577 10.86 7.98 -35.49
C GLU A 577 12.10 7.77 -34.63
N PHE A 578 12.03 6.79 -33.70
CA PHE A 578 13.16 6.28 -32.96
C PHE A 578 12.92 4.80 -32.58
N GLY A 579 13.51 3.89 -33.35
CA GLY A 579 13.26 2.44 -33.25
C GLY A 579 11.83 2.09 -33.64
N GLU A 580 11.13 1.36 -32.76
CA GLU A 580 9.69 1.02 -32.91
C GLU A 580 8.74 2.13 -32.40
N HIS A 581 9.29 3.23 -31.94
CA HIS A 581 8.56 4.32 -31.31
C HIS A 581 8.53 5.53 -32.24
N ALA A 582 7.62 6.45 -31.95
CA ALA A 582 7.60 7.73 -32.64
C ALA A 582 7.12 8.83 -31.72
N LYS A 583 7.36 10.07 -32.12
CA LYS A 583 6.77 11.24 -31.53
C LYS A 583 6.23 12.17 -32.61
N ILE A 584 5.23 12.91 -32.23
CA ILE A 584 4.67 14.03 -33.02
C ILE A 584 4.76 15.31 -32.20
N ARG A 585 4.85 16.44 -32.88
CA ARG A 585 4.64 17.78 -32.31
C ARG A 585 3.53 18.46 -33.09
N CYS A 586 2.80 19.28 -32.38
CA CYS A 586 1.75 20.11 -32.95
C CYS A 586 2.19 21.59 -32.89
N SER A 587 1.25 22.53 -32.68
CA SER A 587 1.52 23.97 -32.66
C SER A 587 2.43 24.42 -31.50
N SER A 588 2.54 23.63 -30.45
CA SER A 588 3.42 23.89 -29.29
C SER A 588 4.72 23.09 -29.37
N ASP A 589 5.71 23.45 -28.54
CA ASP A 589 6.98 22.70 -28.40
C ASP A 589 6.84 21.41 -27.58
N ILE A 590 5.64 20.87 -27.42
CA ILE A 590 5.37 19.66 -26.65
C ILE A 590 5.59 18.43 -27.51
N ASP A 591 6.40 17.48 -27.03
CA ASP A 591 6.56 16.16 -27.62
C ASP A 591 5.42 15.23 -27.15
N PHE A 592 4.62 14.74 -28.09
CA PHE A 592 3.65 13.66 -27.87
C PHE A 592 4.30 12.34 -28.28
N ILE A 593 4.62 11.49 -27.32
CA ILE A 593 5.40 10.27 -27.52
C ILE A 593 4.51 9.05 -27.51
N GLY A 594 4.57 8.25 -28.57
CA GLY A 594 3.89 6.96 -28.67
C GLY A 594 4.91 5.80 -28.64
N TRP A 595 4.87 5.03 -27.55
CA TRP A 595 5.70 3.86 -27.40
C TRP A 595 5.16 2.69 -28.22
N LYS A 596 5.97 2.12 -29.13
CA LYS A 596 5.58 1.06 -30.09
C LYS A 596 4.40 1.46 -31.00
N MET A 597 4.27 2.75 -31.29
CA MET A 597 3.20 3.33 -32.11
C MET A 597 3.72 3.98 -33.41
N LYS A 598 4.90 3.57 -33.87
CA LYS A 598 5.56 4.16 -35.04
C LYS A 598 4.62 4.30 -36.24
N ASP A 599 4.06 3.18 -36.72
CA ASP A 599 3.23 3.18 -37.94
C ASP A 599 1.90 3.90 -37.73
N THR A 600 1.30 3.76 -36.55
CA THR A 600 0.04 4.46 -36.24
C THR A 600 0.23 5.97 -36.19
N LEU A 601 1.31 6.47 -35.57
CA LEU A 601 1.59 7.91 -35.52
C LEU A 601 2.02 8.49 -36.86
N ARG A 602 2.61 7.69 -37.77
CA ARG A 602 2.84 8.10 -39.15
C ARG A 602 1.52 8.41 -39.86
N LEU A 603 0.53 7.50 -39.74
CA LEU A 603 -0.80 7.70 -40.31
C LEU A 603 -1.52 8.92 -39.70
N VAL A 604 -1.38 9.14 -38.40
CA VAL A 604 -1.91 10.33 -37.71
C VAL A 604 -1.32 11.62 -38.27
N HIS A 605 0.00 11.66 -38.48
CA HIS A 605 0.67 12.81 -39.08
C HIS A 605 0.21 13.06 -40.52
N GLU A 606 0.04 12.02 -41.33
CA GLU A 606 -0.44 12.11 -42.71
C GLU A 606 -1.88 12.64 -42.77
N LYS A 607 -2.75 12.23 -41.84
CA LYS A 607 -4.14 12.70 -41.74
C LYS A 607 -4.28 14.12 -41.19
N ARG A 608 -3.22 14.68 -40.57
CA ARG A 608 -3.17 16.00 -39.93
C ARG A 608 -4.33 16.28 -38.96
N LYS A 609 -4.79 15.25 -38.26
CA LYS A 609 -5.81 15.36 -37.21
C LYS A 609 -5.69 14.19 -36.26
N ALA A 610 -5.71 14.49 -34.94
CA ALA A 610 -5.73 13.47 -33.91
C ALA A 610 -6.51 13.90 -32.68
N ASP A 611 -7.25 12.96 -32.10
CA ASP A 611 -7.72 13.00 -30.74
C ASP A 611 -6.90 11.96 -29.94
N LEU A 612 -6.21 12.39 -28.90
CA LEU A 612 -5.25 11.57 -28.18
C LEU A 612 -5.60 11.49 -26.71
N ILE A 613 -5.54 10.29 -26.16
CA ILE A 613 -5.50 10.07 -24.72
C ILE A 613 -4.04 10.06 -24.27
N VAL A 614 -3.69 10.95 -23.33
CA VAL A 614 -2.31 11.17 -22.92
C VAL A 614 -2.13 11.22 -21.40
N LYS A 615 -0.95 10.83 -20.94
CA LYS A 615 -0.40 11.19 -19.62
C LYS A 615 0.62 12.30 -19.79
N ILE A 616 0.67 13.21 -18.82
CA ILE A 616 1.62 14.33 -18.83
C ILE A 616 2.72 14.06 -17.82
N GLU A 617 3.96 14.23 -18.27
CA GLU A 617 5.14 13.98 -17.48
C GLU A 617 6.16 15.11 -17.60
N LYS A 618 6.97 15.27 -16.54
CA LYS A 618 8.19 16.08 -16.58
C LYS A 618 9.31 15.26 -17.22
N ASN A 619 9.92 15.79 -18.24
CA ASN A 619 11.10 15.24 -18.90
C ASN A 619 12.35 16.01 -18.51
N ILE A 620 13.41 15.29 -18.18
CA ILE A 620 14.74 15.85 -17.93
C ILE A 620 15.71 15.23 -18.92
N PHE A 621 16.17 16.02 -19.87
CA PHE A 621 17.12 15.57 -20.88
C PHE A 621 18.24 16.60 -21.08
N ASN A 622 19.50 16.18 -20.97
CA ASN A 622 20.67 17.05 -21.05
C ASN A 622 20.58 18.30 -20.15
N ASN A 623 20.16 18.13 -18.89
CA ASN A 623 19.92 19.20 -17.90
C ASN A 623 18.85 20.24 -18.31
N ARG A 624 18.06 19.97 -19.34
CA ARG A 624 16.89 20.79 -19.69
C ARG A 624 15.63 20.09 -19.20
N MET A 625 14.74 20.86 -18.61
CA MET A 625 13.44 20.40 -18.13
C MET A 625 12.37 20.84 -19.12
N SER A 626 11.48 19.92 -19.48
CA SER A 626 10.33 20.18 -20.34
C SER A 626 9.13 19.33 -19.88
N ALA A 627 7.93 19.73 -20.25
CA ALA A 627 6.78 18.84 -20.20
C ALA A 627 6.74 17.99 -21.48
N ARG A 628 6.21 16.77 -21.37
CA ARG A 628 5.90 15.89 -22.51
C ARG A 628 4.58 15.16 -22.27
N ALA A 629 3.94 14.76 -23.35
CA ALA A 629 2.75 13.93 -23.31
C ALA A 629 3.06 12.52 -23.77
N ILE A 630 2.71 11.51 -23.00
CA ILE A 630 2.84 10.09 -23.38
C ILE A 630 1.49 9.63 -23.89
N ILE A 631 1.45 9.15 -25.12
CA ILE A 631 0.22 8.69 -25.77
C ILE A 631 -0.12 7.30 -25.23
N GLU A 632 -1.30 7.19 -24.61
CA GLU A 632 -1.88 5.92 -24.13
C GLU A 632 -2.80 5.32 -25.23
N ARG A 633 -3.53 6.18 -25.94
CA ARG A 633 -4.48 5.75 -26.99
C ARG A 633 -4.69 6.85 -28.04
N ILE A 634 -4.92 6.43 -29.25
CA ILE A 634 -5.36 7.27 -30.40
C ILE A 634 -6.83 6.95 -30.65
N LEU A 635 -7.67 8.00 -30.83
CA LEU A 635 -9.12 7.88 -31.04
C LEU A 635 -9.51 8.07 -32.50
#